data_0ca62f411d19fbe3e23fb693881b634d
#
_entry.id   0ca62f411d19fbe3e23fb693881b634d
#
_cell.length_a   1.000
_cell.length_b   1.000
_cell.length_c   1.000
_cell.angle_alpha   90.00
_cell.angle_beta   90.00
_cell.angle_gamma   90.00
#
_symmetry.space_group_name_H-M   'P 1'
#
loop_
_entity.id
_entity.type
_entity.pdbx_description
1 polymer ?
#
loop_
_entity_poly.entity_id
_entity_poly.type
_entity_poly.pdbx_seq_one_letter_code
_entity_poly.pdbx_strand_id
1 'polypeptide(L)'
;MSENSQLSKSSIIAPEVITMENLLQNLQRTIRALESLSERPLTETEQVEALLDQLFQQKIDLVNRQFNAGSPLFQQAAHAVSLAATQTEKAVRTPAALSDALTQVEDAAGKLGNLLNGSLP
;
A
#
# COMPACT_ATOMS: atom_id res chain seq x y z
N MET A 1 -12.05 26.10 -24.31
CA MET A 1 -11.82 25.68 -23.63
C MET A 1 -11.51 25.26 -23.34
N SER A 2 -11.45 25.28 -23.26
CA SER A 2 -11.09 24.70 -22.51
C SER A 2 -10.83 24.28 -22.10
N GLU A 3 -10.96 24.41 -21.94
CA GLU A 3 -10.60 23.88 -21.28
C GLU A 3 -10.38 23.34 -20.84
N ASN A 4 -10.37 23.43 -20.86
CA ASN A 4 -9.97 22.78 -20.11
C ASN A 4 -9.47 22.29 -19.95
N SER A 5 -9.53 22.56 -20.10
CA SER A 5 -8.97 21.96 -19.71
C SER A 5 -8.28 21.87 -19.26
N GLN A 6 -8.13 22.21 -19.02
CA GLN A 6 -7.46 22.02 -18.39
C GLN A 6 -7.20 21.73 -17.51
N LEU A 7 -7.38 21.91 -17.12
CA LEU A 7 -7.32 21.45 -16.23
C LEU A 7 -6.81 20.29 -15.88
N SER A 8 -7.02 19.97 -15.65
CA SER A 8 -6.55 18.62 -15.42
C SER A 8 -5.28 18.25 -16.10
N LYS A 9 -4.76 19.05 -16.88
CA LYS A 9 -3.54 18.76 -17.46
C LYS A 9 -2.42 18.83 -16.58
N SER A 10 -2.44 19.60 -15.59
CA SER A 10 -1.32 19.66 -14.68
C SER A 10 -1.17 18.35 -13.94
N SER A 11 -2.24 17.66 -13.66
CA SER A 11 -2.13 16.40 -12.97
C SER A 11 -1.57 15.32 -13.87
N ILE A 12 -1.65 15.48 -15.18
CA ILE A 12 -1.08 14.52 -16.09
C ILE A 12 0.43 14.60 -16.06
N ILE A 13 0.98 15.77 -15.89
CA ILE A 13 2.40 15.99 -15.96
C ILE A 13 3.09 15.76 -14.63
N ALA A 14 2.50 16.27 -13.56
CA ALA A 14 3.09 16.18 -12.24
C ALA A 14 2.82 14.82 -11.61
N PRO A 15 3.79 14.26 -10.87
CA PRO A 15 3.52 13.06 -10.11
C PRO A 15 2.41 13.32 -9.11
N GLU A 16 1.52 12.38 -9.00
CA GLU A 16 0.41 12.50 -8.10
C GLU A 16 0.88 12.32 -6.67
N VAL A 17 0.47 13.24 -5.79
CA VAL A 17 0.77 13.15 -4.36
C VAL A 17 -0.33 12.33 -3.70
N ILE A 18 0.04 11.27 -3.03
CA ILE A 18 -0.91 10.40 -2.36
C ILE A 18 -1.20 10.97 -0.97
N THR A 19 -2.49 11.08 -0.64
CA THR A 19 -2.91 11.58 0.67
C THR A 19 -2.90 10.45 1.70
N MET A 20 -2.97 10.82 2.98
CA MET A 20 -3.09 9.82 4.04
C MET A 20 -4.36 8.99 3.85
N GLU A 21 -5.45 9.61 3.44
CA GLU A 21 -6.69 8.89 3.20
C GLU A 21 -6.51 7.82 2.14
N ASN A 22 -5.86 8.18 1.03
CA ASN A 22 -5.60 7.20 -0.04
C ASN A 22 -4.65 6.11 0.42
N LEU A 23 -3.62 6.46 1.21
CA LEU A 23 -2.73 5.45 1.76
C LEU A 23 -3.51 4.43 2.58
N LEU A 24 -4.37 4.91 3.47
CA LEU A 24 -5.14 4.02 4.33
C LEU A 24 -6.14 3.18 3.53
N GLN A 25 -6.75 3.76 2.49
CA GLN A 25 -7.64 3.00 1.62
C GLN A 25 -6.89 1.88 0.89
N ASN A 26 -5.72 2.18 0.36
CA ASN A 26 -4.92 1.18 -0.34
C ASN A 26 -4.39 0.13 0.62
N LEU A 27 -4.05 0.51 1.84
CA LEU A 27 -3.63 -0.44 2.86
C LEU A 27 -4.77 -1.39 3.19
N GLN A 28 -5.99 -0.85 3.32
CA GLN A 28 -7.16 -1.69 3.59
C GLN A 28 -7.43 -2.65 2.44
N ARG A 29 -7.27 -2.20 1.20
CA ARG A 29 -7.42 -3.07 0.04
C ARG A 29 -6.41 -4.22 0.07
N THR A 30 -5.18 -3.89 0.43
CA THR A 30 -4.12 -4.91 0.54
C THR A 30 -4.47 -5.93 1.62
N ILE A 31 -4.91 -5.44 2.77
CA ILE A 31 -5.29 -6.33 3.88
C ILE A 31 -6.42 -7.27 3.46
N ARG A 32 -7.45 -6.74 2.82
CA ARG A 32 -8.58 -7.57 2.40
C ARG A 32 -8.16 -8.62 1.38
N ALA A 33 -7.29 -8.26 0.45
CA ALA A 33 -6.80 -9.22 -0.53
C ALA A 33 -5.99 -10.32 0.15
N LEU A 34 -5.15 -9.95 1.12
CA LEU A 34 -4.38 -10.95 1.86
C LEU A 34 -5.28 -11.84 2.70
N GLU A 35 -6.34 -11.29 3.28
CA GLU A 35 -7.31 -12.10 4.01
C GLU A 35 -7.95 -13.14 3.10
N SER A 36 -8.32 -12.73 1.90
CA SER A 36 -8.87 -13.66 0.91
C SER A 36 -7.88 -14.74 0.57
N LEU A 37 -6.61 -14.39 0.38
CA LEU A 37 -5.57 -15.36 0.08
C LEU A 37 -5.31 -16.29 1.25
N SER A 38 -5.42 -15.81 2.49
CA SER A 38 -5.14 -16.61 3.67
C SER A 38 -6.17 -17.73 3.85
N GLU A 39 -7.32 -17.61 3.22
CA GLU A 39 -8.35 -18.64 3.31
C GLU A 39 -8.14 -19.78 2.33
N ARG A 40 -7.13 -19.68 1.48
CA ARG A 40 -6.85 -20.69 0.48
C ARG A 40 -5.76 -21.64 0.97
N PRO A 41 -5.75 -22.89 0.48
CA PRO A 41 -4.69 -23.84 0.85
C PRO A 41 -3.42 -23.56 0.04
N LEU A 42 -2.64 -22.57 0.50
CA LEU A 42 -1.42 -22.14 -0.17
C LEU A 42 -0.20 -22.63 0.58
N THR A 43 0.90 -22.87 -0.15
CA THR A 43 2.17 -23.14 0.51
C THR A 43 2.68 -21.89 1.22
N GLU A 44 2.24 -20.71 0.80
CA GLU A 44 2.67 -19.44 1.35
C GLU A 44 1.79 -18.94 2.50
N THR A 45 0.93 -19.81 3.06
CA THR A 45 -0.03 -19.37 4.07
C THR A 45 0.62 -18.69 5.26
N GLU A 46 1.73 -19.24 5.77
CA GLU A 46 2.41 -18.63 6.92
C GLU A 46 2.93 -17.25 6.59
N GLN A 47 3.48 -17.08 5.39
CA GLN A 47 3.98 -15.78 4.96
C GLN A 47 2.84 -14.78 4.83
N VAL A 48 1.71 -15.21 4.26
CA VAL A 48 0.53 -14.35 4.11
C VAL A 48 0.04 -13.90 5.48
N GLU A 49 -0.06 -14.82 6.43
CA GLU A 49 -0.55 -14.52 7.75
C GLU A 49 0.39 -13.59 8.51
N ALA A 50 1.70 -13.80 8.37
CA ALA A 50 2.67 -12.92 9.01
C ALA A 50 2.58 -11.50 8.45
N LEU A 51 2.40 -11.37 7.15
CA LEU A 51 2.26 -10.06 6.53
C LEU A 51 0.95 -9.39 6.94
N LEU A 52 -0.13 -10.17 7.05
CA LEU A 52 -1.40 -9.63 7.56
C LEU A 52 -1.23 -9.04 8.96
N ASP A 53 -0.62 -9.79 9.86
CA ASP A 53 -0.41 -9.31 11.22
C ASP A 53 0.42 -8.03 11.24
N GLN A 54 1.46 -7.99 10.42
CA GLN A 54 2.32 -6.81 10.33
C GLN A 54 1.55 -5.60 9.81
N LEU A 55 0.77 -5.79 8.75
CA LEU A 55 0.01 -4.67 8.17
C LEU A 55 -1.09 -4.18 9.11
N PHE A 56 -1.74 -5.08 9.83
CA PHE A 56 -2.74 -4.67 10.83
C PHE A 56 -2.10 -3.77 11.88
N GLN A 57 -0.94 -4.17 12.39
CA GLN A 57 -0.26 -3.38 13.41
C GLN A 57 0.18 -2.03 12.84
N GLN A 58 0.72 -2.04 11.63
CA GLN A 58 1.15 -0.80 10.99
C GLN A 58 -0.02 0.14 10.73
N LYS A 59 -1.18 -0.42 10.37
CA LYS A 59 -2.36 0.41 10.17
C LYS A 59 -2.77 1.11 11.47
N ILE A 60 -2.76 0.38 12.58
CA ILE A 60 -3.06 0.96 13.88
C ILE A 60 -2.09 2.11 14.20
N ASP A 61 -0.80 1.87 13.96
CA ASP A 61 0.21 2.88 14.23
C ASP A 61 0.04 4.11 13.35
N LEU A 62 -0.32 3.89 12.08
CA LEU A 62 -0.52 5.00 11.15
C LEU A 62 -1.69 5.89 11.56
N VAL A 63 -2.82 5.30 11.96
CA VAL A 63 -4.00 6.09 12.30
C VAL A 63 -3.83 6.86 13.60
N ASN A 64 -2.85 6.47 14.42
CA ASN A 64 -2.60 7.12 15.70
C ASN A 64 -1.55 8.21 15.64
N ARG A 65 -1.04 8.52 14.44
CA ARG A 65 0.00 9.52 14.26
C ARG A 65 -0.37 10.49 13.16
N GLN A 66 0.31 11.63 13.15
CA GLN A 66 0.19 12.59 12.07
C GLN A 66 1.47 12.60 11.26
N PHE A 67 1.33 12.66 9.95
CA PHE A 67 2.46 12.65 9.04
C PHE A 67 2.34 13.79 8.06
N ASN A 68 3.51 14.28 7.62
CA ASN A 68 3.55 15.21 6.51
C ASN A 68 3.46 14.40 5.22
N ALA A 69 2.29 14.44 4.58
CA ALA A 69 2.06 13.64 3.37
C ALA A 69 2.98 14.06 2.22
N GLY A 70 3.55 15.27 2.28
CA GLY A 70 4.49 15.70 1.26
C GLY A 70 5.90 15.19 1.45
N SER A 71 6.20 14.52 2.57
CA SER A 71 7.57 14.07 2.83
C SER A 71 7.92 12.88 1.93
N PRO A 72 9.21 12.74 1.59
CA PRO A 72 9.65 11.62 0.76
C PRO A 72 9.35 10.26 1.38
N LEU A 73 9.54 10.11 2.70
CA LEU A 73 9.27 8.82 3.35
C LEU A 73 7.79 8.45 3.23
N PHE A 74 6.91 9.45 3.42
CA PHE A 74 5.48 9.19 3.29
C PHE A 74 5.14 8.77 1.86
N GLN A 75 5.61 9.52 0.87
CA GLN A 75 5.27 9.22 -0.52
C GLN A 75 5.83 7.89 -0.97
N GLN A 76 7.04 7.53 -0.53
CA GLN A 76 7.60 6.23 -0.86
C GLN A 76 6.75 5.09 -0.31
N ALA A 77 6.32 5.21 0.95
CA ALA A 77 5.47 4.20 1.56
C ALA A 77 4.10 4.15 0.87
N ALA A 78 3.53 5.31 0.58
CA ALA A 78 2.20 5.39 -0.02
C ALA A 78 2.19 4.77 -1.41
N HIS A 79 3.23 5.04 -2.22
CA HIS A 79 3.32 4.45 -3.55
C HIS A 79 3.52 2.94 -3.48
N ALA A 80 4.33 2.47 -2.52
CA ALA A 80 4.55 1.03 -2.36
C ALA A 80 3.25 0.32 -1.96
N VAL A 81 2.46 0.93 -1.07
CA VAL A 81 1.18 0.36 -0.66
C VAL A 81 0.19 0.34 -1.82
N SER A 82 0.18 1.39 -2.64
CA SER A 82 -0.68 1.43 -3.82
C SER A 82 -0.37 0.27 -4.76
N LEU A 83 0.92 0.02 -4.99
CA LEU A 83 1.34 -1.07 -5.86
C LEU A 83 1.01 -2.41 -5.24
N ALA A 84 1.23 -2.56 -3.93
CA ALA A 84 0.90 -3.80 -3.23
C ALA A 84 -0.59 -4.11 -3.32
N ALA A 85 -1.45 -3.10 -3.20
CA ALA A 85 -2.89 -3.30 -3.31
C ALA A 85 -3.26 -3.84 -4.68
N THR A 86 -2.71 -3.26 -5.73
CA THR A 86 -2.99 -3.71 -7.11
C THR A 86 -2.50 -5.13 -7.32
N GLN A 87 -1.29 -5.43 -6.85
CA GLN A 87 -0.71 -6.76 -7.07
C GLN A 87 -1.42 -7.84 -6.27
N THR A 88 -1.80 -7.56 -5.03
CA THR A 88 -2.50 -8.57 -4.21
C THR A 88 -3.91 -8.82 -4.75
N GLU A 89 -4.59 -7.78 -5.22
CA GLU A 89 -5.91 -7.99 -5.84
C GLU A 89 -5.78 -8.82 -7.10
N LYS A 90 -4.71 -8.60 -7.86
CA LYS A 90 -4.47 -9.44 -9.04
C LYS A 90 -4.21 -10.88 -8.64
N ALA A 91 -3.46 -11.11 -7.56
CA ALA A 91 -3.16 -12.47 -7.10
C ALA A 91 -4.40 -13.21 -6.65
N VAL A 92 -5.39 -12.50 -6.13
CA VAL A 92 -6.66 -13.14 -5.76
C VAL A 92 -7.32 -13.75 -6.99
N ARG A 93 -7.20 -13.10 -8.13
CA ARG A 93 -7.79 -13.58 -9.38
C ARG A 93 -6.87 -14.51 -10.16
N THR A 94 -5.57 -14.33 -10.02
CA THR A 94 -4.56 -15.01 -10.85
C THR A 94 -3.51 -15.61 -9.93
N PRO A 95 -3.61 -16.91 -9.62
CA PRO A 95 -2.67 -17.52 -8.66
C PRO A 95 -1.20 -17.39 -9.04
N ALA A 96 -0.89 -17.35 -10.34
CA ALA A 96 0.50 -17.20 -10.77
C ALA A 96 1.12 -15.86 -10.35
N ALA A 97 0.31 -14.88 -9.98
CA ALA A 97 0.81 -13.58 -9.55
C ALA A 97 1.13 -13.51 -8.06
N LEU A 98 0.94 -14.59 -7.32
CA LEU A 98 1.07 -14.56 -5.87
C LEU A 98 2.49 -14.21 -5.41
N SER A 99 3.49 -14.81 -6.01
CA SER A 99 4.88 -14.59 -5.60
C SER A 99 5.25 -13.11 -5.73
N ASP A 100 4.92 -12.50 -6.87
CA ASP A 100 5.19 -11.08 -7.08
C ASP A 100 4.40 -10.20 -6.11
N ALA A 101 3.15 -10.59 -5.85
CA ALA A 101 2.32 -9.84 -4.92
C ALA A 101 2.92 -9.82 -3.53
N LEU A 102 3.38 -10.97 -3.04
CA LEU A 102 3.96 -11.05 -1.70
C LEU A 102 5.25 -10.23 -1.61
N THR A 103 6.06 -10.23 -2.67
CA THR A 103 7.25 -9.38 -2.72
C THR A 103 6.88 -7.91 -2.60
N GLN A 104 5.81 -7.49 -3.27
CA GLN A 104 5.37 -6.10 -3.20
C GLN A 104 4.84 -5.76 -1.81
N VAL A 105 4.13 -6.69 -1.17
CA VAL A 105 3.64 -6.45 0.18
C VAL A 105 4.80 -6.32 1.17
N GLU A 106 5.82 -7.16 1.03
CA GLU A 106 7.00 -7.08 1.88
C GLU A 106 7.71 -5.75 1.70
N ASP A 107 7.83 -5.27 0.46
CA ASP A 107 8.42 -3.97 0.19
C ASP A 107 7.59 -2.85 0.82
N ALA A 108 6.28 -2.92 0.68
CA ALA A 108 5.40 -1.92 1.27
C ALA A 108 5.51 -1.92 2.80
N ALA A 109 5.52 -3.10 3.41
CA ALA A 109 5.65 -3.21 4.87
C ALA A 109 6.97 -2.62 5.34
N GLY A 110 8.05 -2.86 4.58
CA GLY A 110 9.35 -2.29 4.91
C GLY A 110 9.35 -0.78 4.85
N LYS A 111 8.72 -0.22 3.82
CA LYS A 111 8.66 1.24 3.66
C LYS A 111 7.73 1.88 4.69
N LEU A 112 6.64 1.21 5.04
CA LEU A 112 5.80 1.67 6.15
C LEU A 112 6.58 1.68 7.47
N GLY A 113 7.39 0.64 7.70
CA GLY A 113 8.24 0.60 8.86
C GLY A 113 9.22 1.76 8.89
N ASN A 114 9.82 2.08 7.75
CA ASN A 114 10.73 3.22 7.66
C ASN A 114 10.00 4.53 7.96
N LEU A 115 8.79 4.69 7.45
CA LEU A 115 7.98 5.87 7.73
C LEU A 115 7.68 6.00 9.22
N LEU A 116 7.23 4.91 9.83
CA LEU A 116 6.88 4.91 11.25
C LEU A 116 8.09 5.19 12.12
N ASN A 117 9.24 4.62 11.80
CA ASN A 117 10.47 4.86 12.54
C ASN A 117 11.08 6.21 12.24
N GLY A 118 11.02 6.63 10.99
CA GLY A 118 11.61 7.90 10.57
C GLY A 118 10.83 9.11 11.03
N SER A 119 9.58 8.93 11.47
CA SER A 119 8.78 10.03 11.98
C SER A 119 9.11 10.33 13.45
N LEU A 120 9.94 9.52 14.09
CA LEU A 120 10.34 9.76 15.46
C LEU A 120 11.47 10.77 15.50
N PRO A 121 11.49 11.62 16.51
CA PRO A 121 12.56 12.63 16.63
C PRO A 121 13.92 12.00 16.83
#